data_6ab911a162521ce4304663ee96a53769
#
_entry.id   6ab911a162521ce4304663ee96a53769
#
_cell.length_a   1.000
_cell.length_b   1.000
_cell.length_c   1.000
_cell.angle_alpha   90.00
_cell.angle_beta   90.00
_cell.angle_gamma   90.00
#
_symmetry.space_group_name_H-M   'P 1'
#
loop_
_entity.id
_entity.type
_entity.pdbx_description
1 polymer ?
#
loop_
_entity_poly.entity_id
_entity_poly.type
_entity_poly.pdbx_seq_one_letter_code
_entity_poly.pdbx_strand_id
1 'polypeptide(L)'
;GSSYSAEDVALQCYKYGAKSVTIGYRNNPMGFNWPEGMKEVHYMDKIDGNKAIFKDGTVQEMDALILCTGYLHHFPFLSEDLKLKTHNRLYPPMLYKGVVWQNNHNLFYLGMQDQFHTFNMFDAQAWYVRDIIMNKIKLPSSDEIANDINSWVSKEEALEDAYQMIDFQTDYCVDLCSAIDYPKIDFELIKKHFYDWEH
;
A
#
# COMPACT_ATOMS: atom_id res chain seq x y z
N GLY A 1 5.04 -13.42 3.75
CA GLY A 1 5.24 -11.98 3.54
C GLY A 1 6.26 -11.42 4.50
N SER A 2 6.92 -10.33 4.11
CA SER A 2 7.95 -9.65 4.87
C SER A 2 7.72 -8.13 4.78
N SER A 3 6.63 -7.67 5.34
CA SER A 3 6.26 -6.26 5.48
C SER A 3 5.65 -6.06 6.86
N TYR A 4 5.19 -4.87 7.20
CA TYR A 4 4.70 -4.46 8.52
C TYR A 4 3.75 -5.47 9.19
N SER A 5 2.80 -6.03 8.44
CA SER A 5 1.91 -7.07 9.00
C SER A 5 2.66 -8.33 9.44
N ALA A 6 3.68 -8.74 8.70
CA ALA A 6 4.47 -9.91 9.06
C ALA A 6 5.35 -9.63 10.28
N GLU A 7 5.94 -8.45 10.36
CA GLU A 7 6.71 -7.98 11.50
C GLU A 7 5.87 -7.99 12.77
N ASP A 8 4.76 -7.25 12.77
CA ASP A 8 3.86 -7.13 13.91
C ASP A 8 3.35 -8.47 14.40
N VAL A 9 2.80 -9.29 13.50
CA VAL A 9 2.22 -10.59 13.86
C VAL A 9 3.30 -11.53 14.36
N ALA A 10 4.48 -11.55 13.74
CA ALA A 10 5.60 -12.39 14.16
C ALA A 10 6.08 -12.03 15.57
N LEU A 11 6.26 -10.72 15.85
CA LEU A 11 6.63 -10.24 17.18
C LEU A 11 5.55 -10.54 18.22
N GLN A 12 4.26 -10.41 17.89
CA GLN A 12 3.19 -10.78 18.80
C GLN A 12 3.19 -12.29 19.09
N CYS A 13 3.34 -13.14 18.08
CA CYS A 13 3.46 -14.58 18.29
C CYS A 13 4.62 -14.92 19.24
N TYR A 14 5.78 -14.32 19.04
CA TYR A 14 6.93 -14.49 19.92
C TYR A 14 6.64 -14.02 21.35
N LYS A 15 6.09 -12.81 21.52
CA LYS A 15 5.74 -12.25 22.84
C LYS A 15 4.71 -13.10 23.61
N TYR A 16 3.81 -13.76 22.89
CA TYR A 16 2.80 -14.66 23.47
C TYR A 16 3.27 -16.10 23.61
N GLY A 17 4.55 -16.38 23.43
CA GLY A 17 5.20 -17.64 23.82
C GLY A 17 5.38 -18.65 22.70
N ALA A 18 5.32 -18.25 21.44
CA ALA A 18 5.78 -19.13 20.36
C ALA A 18 7.26 -19.45 20.54
N LYS A 19 7.61 -20.75 20.51
CA LYS A 19 8.98 -21.22 20.72
C LYS A 19 9.90 -20.85 19.56
N SER A 20 9.33 -20.79 18.35
CA SER A 20 10.03 -20.36 17.15
C SER A 20 9.08 -19.68 16.21
N VAL A 21 9.56 -18.65 15.50
CA VAL A 21 8.85 -17.92 14.46
C VAL A 21 9.73 -17.82 13.23
N THR A 22 9.19 -18.23 12.08
CA THR A 22 9.91 -18.15 10.81
C THR A 22 9.13 -17.24 9.85
N ILE A 23 9.79 -16.20 9.36
CA ILE A 23 9.22 -15.21 8.45
C ILE A 23 9.73 -15.50 7.03
N GLY A 24 8.81 -15.70 6.09
CA GLY A 24 9.16 -15.94 4.69
C GLY A 24 9.19 -14.67 3.88
N TYR A 25 10.32 -14.29 3.29
CA TYR A 25 10.46 -13.14 2.39
C TYR A 25 10.56 -13.57 0.92
N ARG A 26 10.14 -12.67 0.00
CA ARG A 26 10.20 -12.93 -1.45
C ARG A 26 11.49 -12.42 -2.08
N ASN A 27 11.77 -11.15 -1.94
CA ASN A 27 12.94 -10.50 -2.57
C ASN A 27 14.05 -10.31 -1.57
N ASN A 28 13.84 -9.54 -0.52
CA ASN A 28 14.82 -9.22 0.51
C ASN A 28 14.25 -9.52 1.90
N PRO A 29 15.10 -9.97 2.84
CA PRO A 29 14.72 -10.01 4.24
C PRO A 29 14.51 -8.59 4.77
N MET A 30 13.77 -8.45 5.86
CA MET A 30 13.65 -7.16 6.58
C MET A 30 14.97 -6.75 7.22
N GLY A 31 15.81 -7.73 7.58
CA GLY A 31 17.17 -7.48 8.07
C GLY A 31 17.24 -7.00 9.51
N PHE A 32 16.18 -7.17 10.28
CA PHE A 32 16.15 -6.78 11.69
C PHE A 32 16.96 -7.75 12.58
N ASN A 33 17.43 -7.25 13.71
CA ASN A 33 18.01 -8.07 14.76
C ASN A 33 16.92 -8.79 15.55
N TRP A 34 16.44 -9.90 15.00
CA TRP A 34 15.38 -10.69 15.62
C TRP A 34 15.82 -11.33 16.93
N PRO A 35 14.91 -11.49 17.90
CA PRO A 35 15.18 -12.27 19.11
C PRO A 35 15.54 -13.73 18.79
N GLU A 36 16.20 -14.40 19.75
CA GLU A 36 16.48 -15.84 19.64
C GLU A 36 15.17 -16.63 19.44
N GLY A 37 15.19 -17.55 18.47
CA GLY A 37 14.00 -18.31 18.06
C GLY A 37 13.19 -17.67 16.93
N MET A 38 13.54 -16.44 16.48
CA MET A 38 12.99 -15.83 15.30
C MET A 38 14.01 -15.80 14.15
N LYS A 39 13.57 -16.04 12.92
CA LYS A 39 14.43 -15.98 11.74
C LYS A 39 13.66 -15.63 10.48
N GLU A 40 14.40 -15.13 9.49
CA GLU A 40 13.91 -14.92 8.13
C GLU A 40 14.49 -15.97 7.20
N VAL A 41 13.66 -16.47 6.29
CA VAL A 41 14.05 -17.43 5.24
C VAL A 41 13.41 -17.03 3.91
N HIS A 42 13.89 -17.59 2.81
CA HIS A 42 13.20 -17.39 1.53
C HIS A 42 11.76 -17.88 1.61
N TYR A 43 10.85 -17.35 0.77
CA TYR A 43 9.41 -17.68 0.88
C TYR A 43 9.14 -19.19 0.72
N MET A 44 8.04 -19.62 1.32
CA MET A 44 7.60 -21.01 1.29
C MET A 44 7.21 -21.42 -0.13
N ASP A 45 7.74 -22.55 -0.58
CA ASP A 45 7.43 -23.15 -1.87
C ASP A 45 6.19 -24.04 -1.79
N LYS A 46 6.16 -24.91 -0.78
CA LYS A 46 5.04 -25.85 -0.58
C LYS A 46 4.93 -26.32 0.86
N ILE A 47 3.84 -26.98 1.17
CA ILE A 47 3.56 -27.64 2.43
C ILE A 47 3.49 -29.15 2.19
N ASP A 48 4.11 -29.94 3.09
CA ASP A 48 4.00 -31.38 3.11
C ASP A 48 3.69 -31.82 4.55
N GLY A 49 2.44 -32.20 4.79
CA GLY A 49 1.93 -32.46 6.14
C GLY A 49 2.03 -31.22 7.04
N ASN A 50 2.81 -31.31 8.12
CA ASN A 50 3.12 -30.20 9.00
C ASN A 50 4.47 -29.51 8.69
N LYS A 51 5.05 -29.79 7.54
CA LYS A 51 6.36 -29.24 7.14
C LYS A 51 6.19 -28.16 6.07
N ALA A 52 6.75 -26.99 6.37
CA ALA A 52 6.99 -25.95 5.37
C ALA A 52 8.31 -26.21 4.65
N ILE A 53 8.29 -26.19 3.33
CA ILE A 53 9.46 -26.32 2.47
C ILE A 53 9.65 -24.97 1.79
N PHE A 54 10.81 -24.36 2.02
CA PHE A 54 11.15 -23.02 1.53
C PHE A 54 11.98 -23.09 0.24
N LYS A 55 12.01 -22.01 -0.53
CA LYS A 55 12.72 -21.94 -1.82
C LYS A 55 14.23 -22.12 -1.72
N ASP A 56 14.81 -21.83 -0.59
CA ASP A 56 16.23 -22.05 -0.29
C ASP A 56 16.57 -23.52 0.09
N GLY A 57 15.55 -24.40 0.08
CA GLY A 57 15.68 -25.79 0.50
C GLY A 57 15.53 -26.04 2.00
N THR A 58 15.35 -24.99 2.80
CA THR A 58 15.06 -25.13 4.23
C THR A 58 13.74 -25.87 4.43
N VAL A 59 13.72 -26.81 5.38
CA VAL A 59 12.51 -27.54 5.81
C VAL A 59 12.30 -27.28 7.30
N GLN A 60 11.09 -26.90 7.67
CA GLN A 60 10.74 -26.62 9.05
C GLN A 60 9.36 -27.19 9.39
N GLU A 61 9.27 -27.88 10.52
CA GLU A 61 7.98 -28.26 11.09
C GLU A 61 7.28 -27.01 11.64
N MET A 62 5.95 -26.94 11.47
CA MET A 62 5.13 -25.83 11.94
C MET A 62 3.86 -26.34 12.59
N ASP A 63 3.42 -25.65 13.65
CA ASP A 63 2.12 -25.85 14.30
C ASP A 63 1.06 -24.96 13.69
N ALA A 64 1.47 -23.79 13.17
CA ALA A 64 0.57 -22.80 12.56
C ALA A 64 1.24 -22.08 11.39
N LEU A 65 0.43 -21.70 10.42
CA LEU A 65 0.82 -20.84 9.28
C LEU A 65 -0.07 -19.60 9.27
N ILE A 66 0.57 -18.43 9.25
CA ILE A 66 -0.12 -17.14 9.15
C ILE A 66 0.25 -16.48 7.82
N LEU A 67 -0.75 -16.14 7.03
CA LEU A 67 -0.58 -15.54 5.71
C LEU A 67 -0.57 -14.01 5.82
N CYS A 68 0.63 -13.41 5.76
CA CYS A 68 0.84 -11.96 5.66
C CYS A 68 1.23 -11.57 4.23
N THR A 69 0.43 -11.99 3.25
CA THR A 69 0.75 -11.91 1.81
C THR A 69 0.17 -10.69 1.12
N GLY A 70 -0.40 -9.76 1.88
CA GLY A 70 -1.09 -8.57 1.38
C GLY A 70 -2.51 -8.86 0.93
N TYR A 71 -3.13 -7.86 0.32
CA TYR A 71 -4.53 -7.89 -0.07
C TYR A 71 -4.68 -7.64 -1.56
N LEU A 72 -5.77 -8.17 -2.12
CA LEU A 72 -6.25 -7.83 -3.45
C LEU A 72 -7.53 -7.03 -3.34
N HIS A 73 -7.70 -6.04 -4.19
CA HIS A 73 -8.97 -5.33 -4.29
C HIS A 73 -10.06 -6.30 -4.75
N HIS A 74 -11.20 -6.32 -4.05
CA HIS A 74 -12.31 -7.21 -4.34
C HIS A 74 -13.64 -6.46 -4.30
N PHE A 75 -14.24 -6.31 -5.48
CA PHE A 75 -15.50 -5.58 -5.67
C PHE A 75 -16.53 -6.49 -6.35
N PRO A 76 -17.13 -7.48 -5.62
CA PRO A 76 -18.04 -8.47 -6.22
C PRO A 76 -19.34 -7.87 -6.75
N PHE A 77 -19.70 -6.68 -6.29
CA PHE A 77 -20.91 -5.93 -6.68
C PHE A 77 -20.72 -5.06 -7.92
N LEU A 78 -19.50 -4.93 -8.44
CA LEU A 78 -19.23 -4.17 -9.68
C LEU A 78 -19.11 -5.12 -10.87
N SER A 79 -19.53 -4.64 -12.05
CA SER A 79 -19.24 -5.31 -13.32
C SER A 79 -17.75 -5.32 -13.63
N GLU A 80 -17.29 -6.25 -14.45
CA GLU A 80 -15.85 -6.48 -14.70
C GLU A 80 -15.12 -5.27 -15.29
N ASP A 81 -15.82 -4.45 -16.08
CA ASP A 81 -15.30 -3.23 -16.70
C ASP A 81 -15.13 -2.07 -15.72
N LEU A 82 -15.79 -2.15 -14.56
CA LEU A 82 -15.72 -1.13 -13.52
C LEU A 82 -14.77 -1.51 -12.38
N LYS A 83 -14.30 -2.75 -12.30
CA LYS A 83 -13.45 -3.22 -11.21
C LYS A 83 -12.03 -2.68 -11.32
N LEU A 84 -11.54 -2.08 -10.26
CA LEU A 84 -10.13 -1.77 -10.11
C LEU A 84 -9.34 -3.09 -9.97
N LYS A 85 -8.54 -3.41 -10.99
CA LYS A 85 -7.74 -4.65 -11.08
C LYS A 85 -6.27 -4.32 -10.88
N THR A 86 -5.89 -3.98 -9.67
CA THR A 86 -4.50 -3.72 -9.31
C THR A 86 -4.18 -4.35 -7.95
N HIS A 87 -2.90 -4.64 -7.74
CA HIS A 87 -2.40 -4.94 -6.41
C HIS A 87 -2.25 -3.64 -5.60
N ASN A 88 -1.97 -3.76 -4.32
CA ASN A 88 -1.69 -2.62 -3.45
C ASN A 88 -0.46 -1.85 -3.98
N ARG A 89 -0.62 -0.55 -4.21
CA ARG A 89 0.42 0.35 -4.71
C ARG A 89 0.12 1.80 -4.32
N LEU A 90 1.13 2.66 -4.38
CA LEU A 90 1.01 4.06 -3.96
C LEU A 90 0.11 4.88 -4.88
N TYR A 91 0.05 4.56 -6.17
CA TYR A 91 -0.86 5.22 -7.12
C TYR A 91 -1.57 4.20 -8.01
N PRO A 92 -2.86 3.91 -7.78
CA PRO A 92 -3.60 2.97 -8.61
C PRO A 92 -3.76 3.50 -10.04
N PRO A 93 -3.40 2.71 -11.07
CA PRO A 93 -3.65 3.09 -12.45
C PRO A 93 -5.16 3.19 -12.70
N MET A 94 -5.57 3.91 -13.73
CA MET A 94 -6.96 4.17 -14.10
C MET A 94 -7.72 5.14 -13.16
N LEU A 95 -7.10 5.66 -12.11
CA LEU A 95 -7.71 6.62 -11.19
C LEU A 95 -7.07 8.00 -11.31
N TYR A 96 -7.78 8.92 -11.96
CA TYR A 96 -7.37 10.33 -11.98
C TYR A 96 -7.41 10.92 -10.57
N LYS A 97 -6.33 11.62 -10.19
CA LYS A 97 -6.12 12.07 -8.80
C LYS A 97 -6.28 10.94 -7.78
N GLY A 98 -5.96 9.70 -8.16
CA GLY A 98 -6.07 8.52 -7.31
C GLY A 98 -7.49 8.13 -6.91
N VAL A 99 -8.53 8.80 -7.41
CA VAL A 99 -9.92 8.59 -6.97
C VAL A 99 -10.96 8.48 -8.08
N VAL A 100 -10.82 9.21 -9.20
CA VAL A 100 -11.85 9.25 -10.26
C VAL A 100 -11.55 8.20 -11.31
N TRP A 101 -12.50 7.29 -11.56
CA TRP A 101 -12.36 6.29 -12.61
C TRP A 101 -12.29 6.94 -14.00
N GLN A 102 -11.20 6.73 -14.73
CA GLN A 102 -10.94 7.46 -15.99
C GLN A 102 -11.97 7.21 -17.09
N ASN A 103 -12.63 6.05 -17.10
CA ASN A 103 -13.61 5.67 -18.12
C ASN A 103 -15.07 5.95 -17.71
N ASN A 104 -15.31 6.33 -16.45
CA ASN A 104 -16.63 6.72 -15.96
C ASN A 104 -16.46 7.70 -14.79
N HIS A 105 -16.60 8.98 -15.07
CA HIS A 105 -16.38 10.06 -14.11
C HIS A 105 -17.46 10.15 -13.01
N ASN A 106 -18.44 9.26 -13.00
CA ASN A 106 -19.40 9.10 -11.92
C ASN A 106 -19.04 7.97 -10.94
N LEU A 107 -17.92 7.28 -11.19
CA LEU A 107 -17.41 6.24 -10.31
C LEU A 107 -16.15 6.74 -9.62
N PHE A 108 -16.15 6.65 -8.30
CA PHE A 108 -15.04 7.06 -7.45
C PHE A 108 -14.57 5.91 -6.57
N TYR A 109 -13.26 5.78 -6.44
CA TYR A 109 -12.62 4.86 -5.51
C TYR A 109 -11.83 5.67 -4.50
N LEU A 110 -12.09 5.48 -3.21
CA LEU A 110 -11.39 6.18 -2.13
C LEU A 110 -10.57 5.17 -1.32
N GLY A 111 -9.37 5.57 -0.91
CA GLY A 111 -8.52 4.76 -0.05
C GLY A 111 -7.90 3.54 -0.72
N MET A 112 -7.67 3.58 -2.04
CA MET A 112 -7.14 2.44 -2.81
C MET A 112 -5.62 2.40 -2.88
N GLN A 113 -4.94 3.36 -2.29
CA GLN A 113 -3.49 3.43 -2.26
C GLN A 113 -2.90 2.64 -1.09
N ASP A 114 -1.72 2.05 -1.28
CA ASP A 114 -0.80 1.76 -0.19
C ASP A 114 -0.33 3.06 0.44
N GLN A 115 -0.09 3.11 1.77
CA GLN A 115 -0.19 4.40 2.42
C GLN A 115 0.71 4.60 3.63
N PHE A 116 1.32 5.77 3.66
CA PHE A 116 1.84 6.45 4.84
C PHE A 116 0.79 7.42 5.40
N HIS A 117 0.26 8.33 4.57
CA HIS A 117 -0.78 9.31 4.90
C HIS A 117 -2.18 8.69 4.90
N THR A 118 -2.57 7.95 5.94
CA THR A 118 -3.81 7.17 5.99
C THR A 118 -5.07 8.06 5.97
N PHE A 119 -5.49 8.53 7.14
CA PHE A 119 -6.77 9.23 7.30
C PHE A 119 -6.79 10.60 6.65
N ASN A 120 -5.71 11.36 6.71
CA ASN A 120 -5.64 12.68 6.08
C ASN A 120 -5.77 12.57 4.56
N MET A 121 -5.15 11.56 3.96
CA MET A 121 -5.29 11.30 2.53
C MET A 121 -6.72 10.92 2.15
N PHE A 122 -7.35 10.02 2.91
CA PHE A 122 -8.74 9.61 2.63
C PHE A 122 -9.73 10.75 2.80
N ASP A 123 -9.54 11.58 3.81
CA ASP A 123 -10.39 12.75 4.03
C ASP A 123 -10.23 13.77 2.89
N ALA A 124 -8.99 14.07 2.47
CA ALA A 124 -8.73 14.94 1.33
C ALA A 124 -9.35 14.38 0.01
N GLN A 125 -9.27 13.07 -0.20
CA GLN A 125 -9.92 12.40 -1.33
C GLN A 125 -11.44 12.58 -1.28
N ALA A 126 -12.05 12.42 -0.12
CA ALA A 126 -13.49 12.62 0.06
C ALA A 126 -13.90 14.07 -0.22
N TRP A 127 -13.08 15.06 0.21
CA TRP A 127 -13.31 16.47 -0.10
C TRP A 127 -13.20 16.74 -1.61
N TYR A 128 -12.21 16.17 -2.27
CA TYR A 128 -12.02 16.32 -3.71
C TYR A 128 -13.22 15.78 -4.49
N VAL A 129 -13.67 14.55 -4.15
CA VAL A 129 -14.87 13.94 -4.76
C VAL A 129 -16.12 14.74 -4.47
N ARG A 130 -16.30 15.23 -3.23
CA ARG A 130 -17.39 16.14 -2.87
C ARG A 130 -17.45 17.35 -3.81
N ASP A 131 -16.31 17.98 -4.06
CA ASP A 131 -16.24 19.20 -4.85
C ASP A 131 -16.48 18.93 -6.35
N ILE A 132 -16.15 17.74 -6.84
CA ILE A 132 -16.58 17.29 -8.19
C ILE A 132 -18.10 17.12 -8.22
N ILE A 133 -18.69 16.39 -7.29
CA ILE A 133 -20.15 16.14 -7.24
C ILE A 133 -20.94 17.46 -7.12
N MET A 134 -20.41 18.41 -6.38
CA MET A 134 -20.99 19.74 -6.22
C MET A 134 -20.70 20.70 -7.39
N ASN A 135 -20.04 20.25 -8.47
CA ASN A 135 -19.62 21.05 -9.62
C ASN A 135 -18.72 22.25 -9.28
N LYS A 136 -18.00 22.20 -8.17
CA LYS A 136 -16.97 23.19 -7.82
C LYS A 136 -15.69 22.96 -8.60
N ILE A 137 -15.36 21.69 -8.86
CA ILE A 137 -14.23 21.25 -9.69
C ILE A 137 -14.79 20.71 -11.00
N LYS A 138 -14.25 21.20 -12.11
CA LYS A 138 -14.48 20.63 -13.45
C LYS A 138 -13.37 19.67 -13.78
N LEU A 139 -13.72 18.47 -14.17
CA LEU A 139 -12.73 17.49 -14.64
C LEU A 139 -12.14 17.95 -15.97
N PRO A 140 -10.83 17.72 -16.18
CA PRO A 140 -10.19 18.05 -17.44
C PRO A 140 -10.62 17.08 -18.56
N SER A 141 -10.05 17.25 -19.75
CA SER A 141 -10.32 16.36 -20.89
C SER A 141 -9.79 14.93 -20.60
N SER A 142 -10.32 13.96 -21.33
CA SER A 142 -9.87 12.55 -21.19
C SER A 142 -8.37 12.39 -21.46
N ASP A 143 -7.80 13.15 -22.39
CA ASP A 143 -6.37 13.10 -22.67
C ASP A 143 -5.53 13.68 -21.53
N GLU A 144 -5.98 14.77 -20.91
CA GLU A 144 -5.31 15.35 -19.73
C GLU A 144 -5.40 14.41 -18.54
N ILE A 145 -6.55 13.76 -18.32
CA ILE A 145 -6.75 12.72 -17.30
C ILE A 145 -5.75 11.57 -17.51
N ALA A 146 -5.67 11.05 -18.73
CA ALA A 146 -4.76 9.95 -19.05
C ALA A 146 -3.29 10.35 -18.85
N ASN A 147 -2.91 11.56 -19.22
CA ASN A 147 -1.55 12.08 -19.05
C ASN A 147 -1.19 12.26 -17.57
N ASP A 148 -2.10 12.77 -16.74
CA ASP A 148 -1.90 12.89 -15.30
C ASP A 148 -1.70 11.52 -14.64
N ILE A 149 -2.57 10.55 -14.93
CA ILE A 149 -2.44 9.17 -14.44
C ILE A 149 -1.08 8.58 -14.83
N ASN A 150 -0.72 8.65 -16.11
CA ASN A 150 0.55 8.10 -16.60
C ASN A 150 1.75 8.77 -15.93
N SER A 151 1.69 10.07 -15.68
CA SER A 151 2.74 10.80 -14.98
C SER A 151 2.95 10.28 -13.55
N TRP A 152 1.86 10.10 -12.79
CA TRP A 152 1.94 9.56 -11.44
C TRP A 152 2.41 8.10 -11.40
N VAL A 153 1.89 7.25 -12.29
CA VAL A 153 2.32 5.85 -12.41
C VAL A 153 3.81 5.76 -12.75
N SER A 154 4.29 6.56 -13.71
CA SER A 154 5.71 6.55 -14.07
C SER A 154 6.63 7.04 -12.95
N LYS A 155 6.18 8.02 -12.16
CA LYS A 155 6.92 8.46 -10.97
C LYS A 155 7.00 7.36 -9.91
N GLU A 156 5.88 6.65 -9.65
CA GLU A 156 5.86 5.53 -8.71
C GLU A 156 6.79 4.40 -9.14
N GLU A 157 6.79 4.05 -10.43
CA GLU A 157 7.63 2.99 -10.99
C GLU A 157 9.15 3.29 -10.92
N ALA A 158 9.52 4.54 -10.75
CA ALA A 158 10.89 4.99 -10.60
C ALA A 158 11.38 5.04 -9.13
N LEU A 159 10.52 4.74 -8.15
CA LEU A 159 10.89 4.76 -6.73
C LEU A 159 11.77 3.57 -6.37
N GLU A 160 12.84 3.85 -5.63
CA GLU A 160 13.85 2.85 -5.27
C GLU A 160 13.83 2.46 -3.79
N ASP A 161 13.36 3.35 -2.91
CA ASP A 161 13.41 3.18 -1.47
C ASP A 161 12.18 3.76 -0.75
N ALA A 162 12.08 3.48 0.56
CA ALA A 162 10.96 3.91 1.39
C ALA A 162 10.90 5.43 1.54
N TYR A 163 12.02 6.14 1.56
CA TYR A 163 12.05 7.61 1.68
C TYR A 163 11.44 8.27 0.45
N GLN A 164 11.78 7.77 -0.74
CA GLN A 164 11.18 8.21 -2.00
C GLN A 164 9.68 7.91 -2.04
N MET A 165 9.23 6.79 -1.46
CA MET A 165 7.82 6.46 -1.33
C MET A 165 7.08 7.44 -0.41
N ILE A 166 7.70 7.85 0.71
CA ILE A 166 7.15 8.87 1.62
C ILE A 166 7.04 10.22 0.91
N ASP A 167 8.09 10.64 0.19
CA ASP A 167 8.07 11.88 -0.62
C ASP A 167 6.96 11.84 -1.65
N PHE A 168 6.88 10.78 -2.43
CA PHE A 168 5.87 10.59 -3.46
C PHE A 168 4.45 10.74 -2.93
N GLN A 169 4.14 10.09 -1.81
CA GLN A 169 2.79 10.16 -1.24
C GLN A 169 2.51 11.51 -0.57
N THR A 170 3.53 12.15 -0.02
CA THR A 170 3.43 13.53 0.48
C THR A 170 3.10 14.48 -0.66
N ASP A 171 3.83 14.40 -1.79
CA ASP A 171 3.58 15.20 -3.00
C ASP A 171 2.16 14.97 -3.54
N TYR A 172 1.69 13.72 -3.55
CA TYR A 172 0.32 13.40 -3.93
C TYR A 172 -0.71 14.08 -3.01
N CYS A 173 -0.51 14.03 -1.70
CA CYS A 173 -1.42 14.69 -0.75
C CYS A 173 -1.41 16.22 -0.92
N VAL A 174 -0.24 16.82 -1.14
CA VAL A 174 -0.11 18.25 -1.44
C VAL A 174 -0.83 18.62 -2.73
N ASP A 175 -0.61 17.86 -3.82
CA ASP A 175 -1.28 18.07 -5.09
C ASP A 175 -2.81 18.00 -4.97
N LEU A 176 -3.31 16.98 -4.27
CA LEU A 176 -4.74 16.80 -4.04
C LEU A 176 -5.34 17.96 -3.22
N CYS A 177 -4.70 18.33 -2.11
CA CYS A 177 -5.16 19.41 -1.24
C CYS A 177 -5.08 20.79 -1.91
N SER A 178 -4.15 21.00 -2.84
CA SER A 178 -4.02 22.26 -3.58
C SER A 178 -5.20 22.52 -4.52
N ALA A 179 -5.92 21.48 -4.91
CA ALA A 179 -7.08 21.54 -5.81
C ALA A 179 -8.40 21.85 -5.09
N ILE A 180 -8.41 21.88 -3.76
CA ILE A 180 -9.62 22.02 -2.92
C ILE A 180 -9.38 23.00 -1.77
N ASP A 181 -10.46 23.47 -1.16
CA ASP A 181 -10.38 24.30 0.05
C ASP A 181 -10.24 23.39 1.31
N TYR A 182 -9.13 22.64 1.34
CA TYR A 182 -8.82 21.74 2.46
C TYR A 182 -8.14 22.50 3.60
N PRO A 183 -8.40 22.16 4.87
CA PRO A 183 -7.70 22.75 6.00
C PRO A 183 -6.18 22.62 5.85
N LYS A 184 -5.45 23.67 6.24
CA LYS A 184 -3.98 23.65 6.13
C LYS A 184 -3.38 22.53 6.98
N ILE A 185 -2.58 21.71 6.36
CA ILE A 185 -1.77 20.66 6.98
C ILE A 185 -0.30 20.99 6.75
N ASP A 186 0.51 20.81 7.77
CA ASP A 186 1.96 20.86 7.64
C ASP A 186 2.49 19.51 7.16
N PHE A 187 2.46 19.31 5.85
CA PHE A 187 2.93 18.07 5.22
C PHE A 187 4.43 17.84 5.41
N GLU A 188 5.24 18.88 5.52
CA GLU A 188 6.68 18.74 5.78
C GLU A 188 6.95 18.20 7.18
N LEU A 189 6.18 18.64 8.19
CA LEU A 189 6.27 18.08 9.52
C LEU A 189 5.85 16.61 9.55
N ILE A 190 4.76 16.25 8.86
CA ILE A 190 4.29 14.87 8.78
C ILE A 190 5.33 14.00 8.08
N LYS A 191 5.87 14.44 6.95
CA LYS A 191 6.93 13.76 6.22
C LYS A 191 8.15 13.48 7.10
N LYS A 192 8.58 14.48 7.88
CA LYS A 192 9.66 14.30 8.84
C LYS A 192 9.36 13.20 9.85
N HIS A 193 8.14 13.11 10.38
CA HIS A 193 7.76 12.05 11.32
C HIS A 193 7.78 10.67 10.65
N PHE A 194 7.41 10.53 9.39
CA PHE A 194 7.55 9.28 8.66
C PHE A 194 9.01 8.92 8.44
N TYR A 195 9.88 9.88 8.16
CA TYR A 195 11.32 9.65 8.05
C TYR A 195 11.92 9.18 9.39
N ASP A 196 11.53 9.81 10.49
CA ASP A 196 12.00 9.43 11.83
C ASP A 196 11.49 8.02 12.22
N TRP A 197 10.35 7.60 11.69
CA TRP A 197 9.75 6.28 11.93
C TRP A 197 10.39 5.18 11.07
N GLU A 198 10.81 5.46 9.85
CA GLU A 198 11.43 4.50 8.93
C GLU A 198 12.84 4.06 9.40
N HIS A 199 13.46 4.78 10.31
CA HIS A 199 14.72 4.43 10.98
C HIS A 199 14.51 3.46 12.14
#